data_34a1475d51ca67440eddd2d7d05c7696
#
_entry.id   34a1475d51ca67440eddd2d7d05c7696
#
_cell.length_a   1.000
_cell.length_b   1.000
_cell.length_c   1.000
_cell.angle_alpha   90.00
_cell.angle_beta   90.00
_cell.angle_gamma   90.00
#
_symmetry.space_group_name_H-M   'P 1'
#
loop_
_entity.id
_entity.type
_entity.pdbx_description
1 polymer ?
#
loop_
_entity_poly.entity_id
_entity_poly.type
_entity_poly.pdbx_seq_one_letter_code
_entity_poly.pdbx_strand_id
1 'polypeptide(L)'
;MKLITAVLKPHMLDEVKKALQEAGVQGMTVTEVKGFGRQGGHTETYRGAEYNVDFVPKLMLEVVVDDDMTAQVTSTIQEAAKTGNIGDGKIWVTPVESLVRIRTGDVGAEAI
;
A
#
# COMPACT_ATOMS: atom_id res chain seq x y z
N MET A 1 -16.05 7.05 -4.41
CA MET A 1 -14.60 6.85 -4.65
C MET A 1 -13.90 6.51 -3.33
N LYS A 2 -12.93 5.65 -3.42
CA LYS A 2 -12.13 5.20 -2.27
C LYS A 2 -10.65 5.27 -2.58
N LEU A 3 -9.87 5.59 -1.57
CA LEU A 3 -8.42 5.45 -1.60
C LEU A 3 -8.06 4.15 -0.90
N ILE A 4 -7.44 3.24 -1.63
CA ILE A 4 -6.90 2.02 -1.07
C ILE A 4 -5.43 2.25 -0.82
N THR A 5 -5.02 2.09 0.41
CA THR A 5 -3.63 2.23 0.83
C THR A 5 -3.13 0.87 1.32
N ALA A 6 -1.98 0.46 0.84
CA ALA A 6 -1.35 -0.79 1.26
C ALA A 6 0.11 -0.54 1.61
N VAL A 7 0.52 -1.04 2.77
CA VAL A 7 1.95 -1.08 3.12
C VAL A 7 2.39 -2.52 3.00
N LEU A 8 3.40 -2.77 2.18
CA LEU A 8 3.79 -4.13 1.81
C LEU A 8 5.32 -4.28 1.75
N LYS A 9 5.76 -5.52 1.68
CA LYS A 9 7.19 -5.82 1.51
C LYS A 9 7.66 -5.33 0.14
N PRO A 10 8.84 -4.68 0.07
CA PRO A 10 9.29 -4.08 -1.19
C PRO A 10 9.39 -5.06 -2.36
N HIS A 11 9.82 -6.29 -2.10
CA HIS A 11 10.00 -7.29 -3.16
C HIS A 11 8.67 -7.83 -3.73
N MET A 12 7.54 -7.48 -3.09
CA MET A 12 6.21 -7.89 -3.58
C MET A 12 5.60 -6.86 -4.54
N LEU A 13 6.25 -5.72 -4.75
CA LEU A 13 5.67 -4.65 -5.56
C LEU A 13 5.38 -5.09 -6.99
N ASP A 14 6.30 -5.77 -7.65
CA ASP A 14 6.12 -6.17 -9.05
C ASP A 14 4.94 -7.13 -9.22
N GLU A 15 4.77 -8.07 -8.31
CA GLU A 15 3.63 -8.98 -8.27
C GLU A 15 2.31 -8.22 -8.12
N VAL A 16 2.27 -7.28 -7.17
CA VAL A 16 1.07 -6.49 -6.90
C VAL A 16 0.74 -5.59 -8.09
N LYS A 17 1.74 -4.91 -8.64
CA LYS A 17 1.57 -4.05 -9.81
C LYS A 17 0.98 -4.82 -10.99
N LYS A 18 1.53 -5.99 -11.30
CA LYS A 18 1.05 -6.83 -12.38
C LYS A 18 -0.41 -7.25 -12.16
N ALA A 19 -0.72 -7.70 -10.95
CA ALA A 19 -2.07 -8.13 -10.62
C ALA A 19 -3.08 -6.97 -10.73
N LEU A 20 -2.70 -5.77 -10.28
CA LEU A 20 -3.55 -4.58 -10.38
C LEU A 20 -3.78 -4.16 -11.83
N GLN A 21 -2.75 -4.22 -12.67
CA GLN A 21 -2.89 -3.93 -14.10
C GLN A 21 -3.84 -4.92 -14.77
N GLU A 22 -3.73 -6.19 -14.45
CA GLU A 22 -4.63 -7.23 -14.96
C GLU A 22 -6.07 -7.03 -14.49
N ALA A 23 -6.27 -6.43 -13.31
CA ALA A 23 -7.58 -6.10 -12.77
C ALA A 23 -8.16 -4.79 -13.34
N GLY A 24 -7.43 -4.11 -14.21
CA GLY A 24 -7.90 -2.88 -14.86
C GLY A 24 -7.50 -1.59 -14.17
N VAL A 25 -6.65 -1.64 -13.15
CA VAL A 25 -6.12 -0.45 -12.49
C VAL A 25 -5.12 0.23 -13.41
N GLN A 26 -5.34 1.50 -13.72
CA GLN A 26 -4.53 2.26 -14.67
C GLN A 26 -3.45 3.12 -14.02
N GLY A 27 -3.59 3.43 -12.74
CA GLY A 27 -2.64 4.28 -12.04
C GLY A 27 -2.50 3.91 -10.59
N MET A 28 -1.30 4.09 -10.07
CA MET A 28 -0.97 3.87 -8.66
C MET A 28 0.19 4.76 -8.26
N THR A 29 0.26 5.10 -7.00
CA THR A 29 1.35 5.88 -6.43
C THR A 29 2.10 5.01 -5.44
N VAL A 30 3.42 5.03 -5.49
CA VAL A 30 4.27 4.25 -4.60
C VAL A 30 5.20 5.18 -3.85
N THR A 31 5.28 4.99 -2.55
CA THR A 31 6.18 5.75 -1.67
C THR A 31 7.04 4.78 -0.87
N GLU A 32 8.33 5.05 -0.80
CA GLU A 32 9.21 4.31 0.09
C GLU A 32 8.98 4.78 1.52
N VAL A 33 8.72 3.83 2.41
CA VAL A 33 8.44 4.10 3.82
C VAL A 33 9.23 3.14 4.70
N LYS A 34 9.24 3.41 5.99
CA LYS A 34 9.83 2.50 6.99
C LYS A 34 8.74 2.07 7.93
N GLY A 35 8.67 0.78 8.19
CA GLY A 35 7.69 0.21 9.08
C GLY A 35 8.31 -0.31 10.37
N PHE A 36 7.57 -0.17 11.44
CA PHE A 36 7.87 -0.77 12.72
C PHE A 36 6.78 -1.78 13.02
N GLY A 37 7.16 -2.97 13.45
CA GLY A 37 6.17 -3.98 13.75
C GLY A 37 6.78 -5.29 14.22
N ARG A 38 6.01 -6.37 14.06
CA ARG A 38 6.32 -7.68 14.60
C ARG A 38 7.40 -8.44 13.84
N GLN A 39 7.69 -8.05 12.59
CA GLN A 39 8.72 -8.74 11.81
C GLN A 39 10.11 -8.58 12.42
N GLY A 40 10.20 -7.78 13.46
CA GLY A 40 11.39 -7.63 14.26
C GLY A 40 12.49 -6.84 13.62
N GLY A 41 13.35 -6.40 14.36
CA GLY A 41 14.64 -5.84 14.09
C GLY A 41 15.61 -6.49 15.03
N HIS A 42 16.46 -5.70 15.57
CA HIS A 42 17.42 -6.15 16.55
C HIS A 42 17.46 -5.16 17.71
N THR A 43 17.96 -5.64 18.86
CA THR A 43 18.15 -4.80 20.03
C THR A 43 19.55 -4.22 20.01
N GLU A 44 19.66 -2.92 20.20
CA GLU A 44 20.93 -2.24 20.38
C GLU A 44 21.02 -1.64 21.77
N THR A 45 22.23 -1.56 22.29
CA THR A 45 22.50 -0.94 23.59
C THR A 45 23.16 0.42 23.36
N TYR A 46 22.59 1.46 23.96
CA TYR A 46 23.13 2.80 23.90
C TYR A 46 23.08 3.42 25.30
N ARG A 47 24.23 3.84 25.81
CA ARG A 47 24.36 4.43 27.16
C ARG A 47 23.73 3.56 28.27
N GLY A 48 23.88 2.23 28.14
CA GLY A 48 23.36 1.29 29.13
C GLY A 48 21.88 0.99 29.04
N ALA A 49 21.18 1.56 28.05
CA ALA A 49 19.78 1.25 27.77
C ALA A 49 19.67 0.46 26.47
N GLU A 50 18.76 -0.50 26.44
CA GLU A 50 18.48 -1.28 25.24
C GLU A 50 17.42 -0.56 24.39
N TYR A 51 17.66 -0.50 23.08
CA TYR A 51 16.73 0.02 22.12
C TYR A 51 16.45 -1.02 21.06
N ASN A 52 15.18 -1.23 20.76
CA ASN A 52 14.78 -2.07 19.65
C ASN A 52 14.84 -1.26 18.37
N VAL A 53 15.65 -1.70 17.42
CA VAL A 53 15.75 -1.07 16.10
C VAL A 53 14.90 -1.91 15.16
N ASP A 54 13.60 -1.55 15.08
CA ASP A 54 12.59 -2.37 14.41
C ASP A 54 12.08 -1.76 13.11
N PHE A 55 12.68 -0.64 12.68
CA PHE A 55 12.28 -0.03 11.41
C PHE A 55 12.88 -0.78 10.24
N VAL A 56 12.02 -1.24 9.36
CA VAL A 56 12.42 -1.94 8.14
C VAL A 56 11.85 -1.24 6.92
N PRO A 57 12.53 -1.32 5.77
CA PRO A 57 12.00 -0.77 4.53
C PRO A 57 10.68 -1.42 4.14
N LYS A 58 9.72 -0.60 3.75
CA LYS A 58 8.43 -1.01 3.20
C LYS A 58 8.09 -0.11 2.02
N LEU A 59 7.08 -0.49 1.27
CA LEU A 59 6.49 0.37 0.26
C LEU A 59 5.05 0.66 0.62
N MET A 60 4.64 1.90 0.42
CA MET A 60 3.24 2.30 0.53
C MET A 60 2.69 2.51 -0.88
N LEU A 61 1.67 1.74 -1.20
CA LEU A 61 0.96 1.79 -2.46
C LEU A 61 -0.38 2.48 -2.24
N GLU A 62 -0.73 3.42 -3.12
CA GLU A 62 -2.01 4.10 -3.06
C GLU A 62 -2.71 4.05 -4.42
N VAL A 63 -3.99 3.70 -4.41
CA VAL A 63 -4.82 3.58 -5.60
C VAL A 63 -6.19 4.17 -5.30
N VAL A 64 -6.66 5.07 -6.17
CA VAL A 64 -8.04 5.56 -6.11
C VAL A 64 -8.90 4.71 -7.03
N VAL A 65 -10.01 4.23 -6.50
CA VAL A 65 -10.95 3.38 -7.25
C VAL A 65 -12.39 3.84 -7.05
N ASP A 66 -13.27 3.43 -7.95
CA ASP A 66 -14.71 3.53 -7.72
C ASP A 66 -15.14 2.61 -6.57
N ASP A 67 -16.25 2.96 -5.94
CA ASP A 67 -16.77 2.18 -4.82
C ASP A 67 -16.98 0.72 -5.18
N ASP A 68 -17.49 0.42 -6.36
CA ASP A 68 -17.77 -0.94 -6.82
C ASP A 68 -16.53 -1.77 -7.11
N MET A 69 -15.37 -1.16 -7.25
CA MET A 69 -14.10 -1.84 -7.46
C MET A 69 -13.32 -2.09 -6.17
N THR A 70 -13.76 -1.51 -5.06
CA THR A 70 -13.00 -1.52 -3.80
C THR A 70 -12.69 -2.92 -3.30
N ALA A 71 -13.70 -3.78 -3.25
CA ALA A 71 -13.54 -5.14 -2.75
C ALA A 71 -12.60 -5.96 -3.63
N GLN A 72 -12.76 -5.87 -4.95
CA GLN A 72 -11.92 -6.60 -5.91
C GLN A 72 -10.47 -6.16 -5.82
N VAL A 73 -10.22 -4.86 -5.80
CA VAL A 73 -8.85 -4.33 -5.76
C VAL A 73 -8.17 -4.66 -4.45
N THR A 74 -8.89 -4.54 -3.32
CA THR A 74 -8.38 -4.94 -2.01
C THR A 74 -7.97 -6.41 -1.99
N SER A 75 -8.84 -7.28 -2.49
CA SER A 75 -8.57 -8.71 -2.57
C SER A 75 -7.38 -9.02 -3.47
N THR A 76 -7.27 -8.33 -4.61
CA THR A 76 -6.16 -8.48 -5.55
C THR A 76 -4.82 -8.13 -4.89
N ILE A 77 -4.77 -7.03 -4.16
CA ILE A 77 -3.55 -6.64 -3.44
C ILE A 77 -3.21 -7.67 -2.36
N GLN A 78 -4.19 -8.09 -1.59
CA GLN A 78 -3.99 -9.02 -0.49
C GLN A 78 -3.42 -10.35 -0.98
N GLU A 79 -3.97 -10.90 -2.04
CA GLU A 79 -3.49 -12.16 -2.60
C GLU A 79 -2.10 -12.04 -3.22
N ALA A 80 -1.83 -10.97 -3.95
CA ALA A 80 -0.55 -10.76 -4.60
C ALA A 80 0.59 -10.44 -3.64
N ALA A 81 0.29 -9.73 -2.54
CA ALA A 81 1.28 -9.31 -1.55
C ALA A 81 1.55 -10.33 -0.46
N LYS A 82 0.69 -11.34 -0.34
CA LYS A 82 0.75 -12.31 0.74
C LYS A 82 1.94 -13.26 0.58
N THR A 83 2.77 -13.39 1.64
CA THR A 83 3.76 -14.46 1.77
C THR A 83 3.36 -15.47 2.82
N GLY A 84 2.47 -15.10 3.74
CA GLY A 84 2.06 -15.92 4.89
C GLY A 84 2.95 -15.70 6.11
N ASN A 85 3.92 -14.81 6.01
CA ASN A 85 4.86 -14.52 7.09
C ASN A 85 4.55 -13.18 7.74
N ILE A 86 5.02 -13.01 8.98
CA ILE A 86 4.96 -11.74 9.67
C ILE A 86 5.67 -10.67 8.82
N GLY A 87 5.07 -9.49 8.75
CA GLY A 87 5.63 -8.38 7.98
C GLY A 87 5.01 -8.20 6.60
N ASP A 88 4.02 -8.99 6.23
CA ASP A 88 3.35 -8.86 4.94
C ASP A 88 2.67 -7.49 4.75
N GLY A 89 2.29 -6.85 5.85
CA GLY A 89 1.72 -5.52 5.80
C GLY A 89 0.21 -5.48 6.02
N LYS A 90 -0.36 -4.34 5.69
CA LYS A 90 -1.79 -4.06 5.90
C LYS A 90 -2.35 -3.27 4.75
N ILE A 91 -3.66 -3.39 4.57
CA ILE A 91 -4.43 -2.64 3.60
C ILE A 91 -5.55 -1.92 4.35
N TRP A 92 -5.78 -0.66 4.03
CA TRP A 92 -6.94 0.06 4.56
C TRP A 92 -7.56 0.91 3.47
N VAL A 93 -8.80 1.30 3.69
CA VAL A 93 -9.59 2.03 2.71
C VAL A 93 -10.16 3.27 3.38
N THR A 94 -10.04 4.40 2.70
CA THR A 94 -10.61 5.67 3.16
C THR A 94 -11.47 6.29 2.06
N PRO A 95 -12.51 7.06 2.41
CA PRO A 95 -13.30 7.79 1.42
C PRO A 95 -12.47 8.88 0.74
N VAL A 96 -12.75 9.11 -0.53
CA VAL A 96 -12.25 10.26 -1.29
C VAL A 96 -13.42 11.17 -1.60
N GLU A 97 -13.40 12.37 -1.02
CA GLU A 97 -14.50 13.32 -1.21
C GLU A 97 -14.48 13.98 -2.58
N SER A 98 -13.28 14.22 -3.11
CA SER A 98 -13.10 14.91 -4.37
C SER A 98 -11.84 14.41 -5.07
N LEU A 99 -11.91 14.28 -6.36
CA LEU A 99 -10.77 13.90 -7.19
C LEU A 99 -10.79 14.75 -8.46
N VAL A 100 -9.65 15.33 -8.81
CA VAL A 100 -9.48 16.13 -10.02
C VAL A 100 -8.25 15.64 -10.76
N ARG A 101 -8.40 15.34 -12.04
CA ARG A 101 -7.24 15.04 -12.90
C ARG A 101 -6.62 16.36 -13.35
N ILE A 102 -5.35 16.56 -13.01
CA ILE A 102 -4.67 17.83 -13.28
C ILE A 102 -4.64 18.13 -14.78
N ARG A 103 -4.33 17.15 -15.62
CA ARG A 103 -4.16 17.37 -17.06
C ARG A 103 -5.45 17.84 -17.75
N THR A 104 -6.58 17.30 -17.35
CA THR A 104 -7.85 17.51 -18.06
C THR A 104 -8.86 18.35 -17.30
N GLY A 105 -8.70 18.48 -15.98
CA GLY A 105 -9.71 19.08 -15.12
C GLY A 105 -10.93 18.19 -14.88
N ASP A 106 -10.94 16.95 -15.36
CA ASP A 106 -12.02 16.02 -15.06
C ASP A 106 -12.17 15.81 -13.56
N VAL A 107 -13.40 15.64 -13.10
CA VAL A 107 -13.71 15.50 -11.67
C VAL A 107 -14.47 14.20 -11.40
N GLY A 108 -14.32 13.70 -10.18
CA GLY A 108 -15.02 12.50 -9.73
C GLY A 108 -14.53 11.24 -10.43
N ALA A 109 -15.45 10.32 -10.72
CA ALA A 109 -15.11 9.02 -11.31
C ALA A 109 -14.38 9.14 -12.65
N GLU A 110 -14.64 10.17 -13.42
CA GLU A 110 -13.97 10.43 -14.70
C GLU A 110 -12.48 10.80 -14.53
N ALA A 111 -12.10 11.20 -13.34
CA ALA A 111 -10.72 11.56 -13.01
C ALA A 111 -9.85 10.37 -12.58
N ILE A 112 -10.45 9.22 -12.39
CA ILE A 112 -9.73 7.99 -11.98
C ILE A 112 -8.78 7.48 -13.05
#